data_12a64e854973bcbf4f43d21109502232
#
_entry.id   12a64e854973bcbf4f43d21109502232
#
_cell.length_a   1.000
_cell.length_b   1.000
_cell.length_c   1.000
_cell.angle_alpha   90.00
_cell.angle_beta   90.00
_cell.angle_gamma   90.00
#
_symmetry.space_group_name_H-M   'P 1'
#
loop_
_entity.id
_entity.type
_entity.pdbx_description
1 polymer ?
#
loop_
_entity_poly.entity_id
_entity_poly.type
_entity_poly.pdbx_seq_one_letter_code
_entity_poly.pdbx_strand_id
1 'polypeptide(L)'
;SSDLSWESLVNFKDLEATRRTEIISSNAQWFEDHSPVEKQFKKEKVKGVSAKVITAAILAGDLYPATAIGINLPNANWIRSHHGSKSVTIGNITDAYNKAAHGNGFNEEFVYSDAELQLIDKYADTTDELHTDLHECLGHGSGKLLPGVDPDALKAYGSTIEEARADLFGLYYVADPKLVELGLTPSAD
;
A
#
# COMPACT_ATOMS: atom_id res chain seq x y z
N SER A 1 -10.05 20.77 29.02
CA SER A 1 -10.13 21.50 27.75
C SER A 1 -10.32 20.49 26.67
N SER A 2 -11.39 20.60 25.90
CA SER A 2 -11.54 19.83 24.68
C SER A 2 -10.69 20.52 23.63
N ASP A 3 -9.49 19.97 23.36
CA ASP A 3 -8.69 20.41 22.24
C ASP A 3 -9.42 19.99 20.98
N LEU A 4 -10.01 20.96 20.29
CA LEU A 4 -10.60 20.74 18.99
C LEU A 4 -9.46 20.72 17.97
N SER A 5 -9.22 19.57 17.38
CA SER A 5 -8.32 19.45 16.22
C SER A 5 -9.14 19.49 14.93
N TRP A 6 -8.54 20.00 13.88
CA TRP A 6 -9.12 19.99 12.55
C TRP A 6 -8.05 19.75 11.49
N GLU A 7 -8.46 19.15 10.41
CA GLU A 7 -7.60 18.90 9.27
C GLU A 7 -8.36 19.19 7.97
N SER A 8 -7.64 19.58 6.95
CA SER A 8 -8.21 19.83 5.63
C SER A 8 -7.24 19.42 4.53
N LEU A 9 -7.77 18.75 3.54
CA LEU A 9 -7.04 18.28 2.37
C LEU A 9 -7.79 18.71 1.11
N VAL A 10 -7.16 19.54 0.27
CA VAL A 10 -7.60 19.82 -1.10
C VAL A 10 -6.71 19.05 -2.06
N ASN A 11 -7.30 18.27 -2.93
CA ASN A 11 -6.56 17.36 -3.79
C ASN A 11 -7.19 17.20 -5.19
N PHE A 12 -6.38 16.65 -6.09
CA PHE A 12 -6.80 16.19 -7.41
C PHE A 12 -6.55 14.70 -7.53
N LYS A 13 -7.47 13.97 -8.16
CA LYS A 13 -7.26 12.55 -8.48
C LYS A 13 -6.15 12.42 -9.52
N ASP A 14 -5.13 11.62 -9.21
CA ASP A 14 -4.16 11.17 -10.19
C ASP A 14 -4.79 10.02 -11.00
N LEU A 15 -5.07 10.29 -12.28
CA LEU A 15 -5.78 9.34 -13.12
C LEU A 15 -4.90 8.18 -13.57
N GLU A 16 -3.62 8.41 -13.80
CA GLU A 16 -2.67 7.37 -14.24
C GLU A 16 -2.35 6.40 -13.09
N ALA A 17 -1.92 6.93 -11.96
CA ALA A 17 -1.64 6.12 -10.78
C ALA A 17 -2.90 5.40 -10.26
N THR A 18 -4.07 6.06 -10.30
CA THR A 18 -5.34 5.39 -9.93
C THR A 18 -5.68 4.25 -10.90
N ARG A 19 -5.38 4.38 -12.21
CA ARG A 19 -5.59 3.29 -13.15
C ARG A 19 -4.72 2.08 -12.82
N ARG A 20 -3.49 2.28 -12.38
CA ARG A 20 -2.59 1.20 -11.91
C ARG A 20 -3.24 0.44 -10.75
N THR A 21 -3.70 1.14 -9.73
CA THR A 21 -4.39 0.51 -8.58
C THR A 21 -5.69 -0.19 -8.98
N GLU A 22 -6.43 0.33 -9.95
CA GLU A 22 -7.65 -0.30 -10.48
C GLU A 22 -7.34 -1.62 -11.20
N ILE A 23 -6.24 -1.70 -11.96
CA ILE A 23 -5.78 -2.95 -12.61
C ILE A 23 -5.43 -3.98 -11.55
N ILE A 24 -4.65 -3.62 -10.54
CA ILE A 24 -4.28 -4.52 -9.43
C ILE A 24 -5.53 -5.02 -8.71
N SER A 25 -6.41 -4.14 -8.30
CA SER A 25 -7.65 -4.46 -7.57
C SER A 25 -8.60 -5.35 -8.36
N SER A 26 -8.67 -5.15 -9.67
CA SER A 26 -9.50 -5.99 -10.57
C SER A 26 -8.99 -7.42 -10.66
N ASN A 27 -7.71 -7.65 -10.38
CA ASN A 27 -7.08 -8.96 -10.39
C ASN A 27 -6.90 -9.55 -8.98
N ALA A 28 -7.48 -8.94 -7.95
CA ALA A 28 -7.27 -9.34 -6.55
C ALA A 28 -7.58 -10.82 -6.29
N GLN A 29 -8.59 -11.40 -6.93
CA GLN A 29 -8.90 -12.83 -6.80
C GLN A 29 -7.77 -13.71 -7.33
N TRP A 30 -7.16 -13.35 -8.46
CA TRP A 30 -6.03 -14.11 -9.01
C TRP A 30 -4.86 -14.14 -8.02
N PHE A 31 -4.50 -12.99 -7.44
CA PHE A 31 -3.43 -12.89 -6.46
C PHE A 31 -3.73 -13.67 -5.18
N GLU A 32 -4.98 -13.63 -4.69
CA GLU A 32 -5.39 -14.43 -3.52
C GLU A 32 -5.22 -15.92 -3.79
N ASP A 33 -5.69 -16.40 -4.96
CA ASP A 33 -5.66 -17.81 -5.31
C ASP A 33 -4.23 -18.34 -5.50
N HIS A 34 -3.29 -17.50 -5.98
CA HIS A 34 -1.89 -17.85 -6.23
C HIS A 34 -0.94 -17.53 -5.05
N SER A 35 -1.45 -16.92 -3.98
CA SER A 35 -0.62 -16.63 -2.81
C SER A 35 -0.06 -17.92 -2.17
N PRO A 36 1.10 -17.86 -1.49
CA PRO A 36 1.69 -19.02 -0.83
C PRO A 36 0.96 -19.46 0.43
N VAL A 37 -0.10 -18.75 0.78
CA VAL A 37 -0.91 -18.99 1.99
C VAL A 37 -1.70 -20.29 1.84
N GLU A 38 -1.86 -21.06 2.91
CA GLU A 38 -2.66 -22.27 2.92
C GLU A 38 -4.12 -21.99 2.57
N LYS A 39 -4.75 -22.92 1.83
CA LYS A 39 -6.12 -22.77 1.30
C LYS A 39 -7.17 -22.38 2.36
N GLN A 40 -7.03 -22.87 3.59
CA GLN A 40 -7.97 -22.57 4.67
C GLN A 40 -7.98 -21.08 5.06
N PHE A 41 -6.91 -20.35 4.80
CA PHE A 41 -6.78 -18.92 5.07
C PHE A 41 -7.07 -18.04 3.86
N LYS A 42 -7.31 -18.61 2.68
CA LYS A 42 -7.65 -17.85 1.46
C LYS A 42 -9.14 -17.50 1.44
N LYS A 43 -9.45 -16.31 0.95
CA LYS A 43 -10.83 -15.90 0.67
C LYS A 43 -11.33 -16.59 -0.59
N GLU A 44 -12.55 -17.10 -0.55
CA GLU A 44 -13.22 -17.66 -1.74
C GLU A 44 -13.63 -16.58 -2.74
N LYS A 45 -13.91 -15.38 -2.23
CA LYS A 45 -14.22 -14.18 -3.03
C LYS A 45 -13.50 -12.99 -2.45
N VAL A 46 -12.59 -12.44 -3.23
CA VAL A 46 -11.91 -11.18 -2.90
C VAL A 46 -12.63 -10.05 -3.60
N LYS A 47 -13.04 -9.06 -2.82
CA LYS A 47 -13.48 -7.78 -3.36
C LYS A 47 -12.26 -6.86 -3.36
N GLY A 48 -11.78 -6.49 -4.54
CA GLY A 48 -10.66 -5.57 -4.67
C GLY A 48 -10.92 -4.28 -3.89
N VAL A 49 -9.90 -3.80 -3.21
CA VAL A 49 -9.96 -2.53 -2.47
C VAL A 49 -9.92 -1.39 -3.48
N SER A 50 -10.81 -0.42 -3.35
CA SER A 50 -10.78 0.79 -4.18
C SER A 50 -9.72 1.74 -3.62
N ALA A 51 -8.47 1.54 -4.01
CA ALA A 51 -7.41 2.50 -3.75
C ALA A 51 -7.46 3.63 -4.78
N LYS A 52 -7.20 4.86 -4.34
CA LYS A 52 -7.09 6.03 -5.21
C LYS A 52 -5.81 6.76 -4.89
N VAL A 53 -5.09 7.14 -5.93
CA VAL A 53 -3.94 8.03 -5.79
C VAL A 53 -4.39 9.46 -6.07
N ILE A 54 -3.97 10.36 -5.21
CA ILE A 54 -4.28 11.78 -5.30
C ILE A 54 -3.01 12.63 -5.26
N THR A 55 -3.09 13.81 -5.85
CA THR A 55 -2.11 14.87 -5.69
C THR A 55 -2.66 15.90 -4.71
N ALA A 56 -2.05 16.06 -3.55
CA ALA A 56 -2.40 17.08 -2.59
C ALA A 56 -2.01 18.47 -3.12
N ALA A 57 -2.97 19.37 -3.16
CA ALA A 57 -2.75 20.77 -3.52
C ALA A 57 -2.61 21.67 -2.29
N ILE A 58 -3.39 21.40 -1.24
CA ILE A 58 -3.36 22.15 0.02
C ILE A 58 -3.55 21.18 1.17
N LEU A 59 -2.70 21.31 2.17
CA LEU A 59 -2.77 20.63 3.45
C LEU A 59 -2.88 21.68 4.55
N ALA A 60 -3.79 21.48 5.48
CA ALA A 60 -4.01 22.45 6.56
C ALA A 60 -4.46 21.76 7.86
N GLY A 61 -4.33 22.49 8.97
CA GLY A 61 -4.61 21.96 10.30
C GLY A 61 -3.61 20.89 10.70
N ASP A 62 -4.06 19.80 11.28
CA ASP A 62 -3.22 18.71 11.80
C ASP A 62 -2.46 17.95 10.70
N LEU A 63 -2.80 18.16 9.43
CA LEU A 63 -2.03 17.64 8.29
C LEU A 63 -0.75 18.44 7.98
N TYR A 64 -0.44 19.49 8.74
CA TYR A 64 0.77 20.28 8.56
C TYR A 64 1.42 20.57 9.93
N PRO A 65 2.75 20.41 10.06
CA PRO A 65 3.73 19.95 9.04
C PRO A 65 3.87 18.43 8.90
N ALA A 66 3.23 17.65 9.76
CA ALA A 66 3.30 16.19 9.75
C ALA A 66 2.22 15.63 8.80
N THR A 67 2.60 15.42 7.55
CA THR A 67 1.68 15.00 6.51
C THR A 67 1.61 13.48 6.42
N ALA A 68 0.40 12.93 6.39
CA ALA A 68 0.17 11.54 6.07
C ALA A 68 0.51 11.26 4.59
N ILE A 69 1.12 10.12 4.31
CA ILE A 69 1.37 9.63 2.94
C ILE A 69 0.17 8.85 2.39
N GLY A 70 -0.72 8.42 3.26
CA GLY A 70 -1.95 7.74 2.90
C GLY A 70 -3.04 7.89 3.95
N ILE A 71 -4.27 7.68 3.54
CA ILE A 71 -5.44 7.75 4.40
C ILE A 71 -6.32 6.54 4.11
N ASN A 72 -6.61 5.74 5.13
CA ASN A 72 -7.52 4.61 5.04
C ASN A 72 -8.72 4.84 5.97
N LEU A 73 -9.90 4.93 5.42
CA LEU A 73 -11.14 5.22 6.13
C LEU A 73 -12.23 4.21 5.79
N PRO A 74 -13.16 3.93 6.72
CA PRO A 74 -13.26 4.40 8.11
C PRO A 74 -12.36 3.60 9.06
N ASN A 75 -12.01 4.18 10.22
CA ASN A 75 -11.17 3.53 11.22
C ASN A 75 -11.93 2.48 12.06
N ALA A 76 -13.26 2.53 12.08
CA ALA A 76 -14.09 1.62 12.86
C ALA A 76 -14.31 0.26 12.15
N ASN A 77 -13.87 -0.84 12.76
CA ASN A 77 -13.96 -2.19 12.19
C ASN A 77 -15.39 -2.59 11.81
N TRP A 78 -16.39 -2.23 12.59
CA TRP A 78 -17.78 -2.53 12.29
C TRP A 78 -18.29 -1.84 11.02
N ILE A 79 -17.81 -0.61 10.74
CA ILE A 79 -18.15 0.11 9.50
C ILE A 79 -17.43 -0.54 8.32
N ARG A 80 -16.14 -0.86 8.47
CA ARG A 80 -15.35 -1.56 7.44
C ARG A 80 -15.99 -2.87 7.01
N SER A 81 -16.45 -3.66 7.97
CA SER A 81 -17.06 -4.96 7.69
C SER A 81 -18.38 -4.87 6.93
N HIS A 82 -19.17 -3.81 7.16
CA HIS A 82 -20.48 -3.63 6.52
C HIS A 82 -20.43 -2.81 5.23
N HIS A 83 -19.56 -1.83 5.16
CA HIS A 83 -19.53 -0.82 4.08
C HIS A 83 -18.24 -0.84 3.26
N GLY A 84 -17.23 -1.62 3.67
CA GLY A 84 -15.91 -1.62 3.08
C GLY A 84 -15.04 -0.47 3.54
N SER A 85 -13.79 -0.45 3.09
CA SER A 85 -12.85 0.64 3.33
C SER A 85 -12.47 1.33 2.01
N LYS A 86 -11.96 2.54 2.14
CA LYS A 86 -11.39 3.32 1.03
C LYS A 86 -9.99 3.72 1.42
N SER A 87 -9.04 3.39 0.58
CA SER A 87 -7.66 3.82 0.71
C SER A 87 -7.38 4.95 -0.28
N VAL A 88 -6.65 5.95 0.19
CA VAL A 88 -6.19 7.09 -0.62
C VAL A 88 -4.71 7.25 -0.35
N THR A 89 -3.89 7.15 -1.38
CA THR A 89 -2.45 7.44 -1.33
C THR A 89 -2.20 8.87 -1.82
N ILE A 90 -1.37 9.62 -1.10
CA ILE A 90 -1.01 10.99 -1.46
C ILE A 90 0.32 10.95 -2.22
N GLY A 91 0.24 10.70 -3.53
CA GLY A 91 1.40 10.38 -4.37
C GLY A 91 2.49 11.45 -4.35
N ASN A 92 2.15 12.73 -4.52
CA ASN A 92 3.14 13.80 -4.53
C ASN A 92 3.85 14.02 -3.18
N ILE A 93 3.26 13.60 -2.07
CA ILE A 93 3.94 13.63 -0.77
C ILE A 93 4.92 12.48 -0.67
N THR A 94 4.52 11.28 -1.08
CA THR A 94 5.45 10.13 -1.19
C THR A 94 6.62 10.45 -2.10
N ASP A 95 6.37 11.00 -3.29
CA ASP A 95 7.42 11.44 -4.23
C ASP A 95 8.37 12.46 -3.61
N ALA A 96 7.84 13.40 -2.82
CA ALA A 96 8.67 14.41 -2.17
C ALA A 96 9.60 13.78 -1.13
N TYR A 97 9.14 12.80 -0.36
CA TYR A 97 9.99 12.07 0.58
C TYR A 97 11.04 11.24 -0.16
N ASN A 98 10.66 10.52 -1.21
CA ASN A 98 11.59 9.73 -2.01
C ASN A 98 12.68 10.61 -2.62
N LYS A 99 12.30 11.74 -3.23
CA LYS A 99 13.26 12.71 -3.77
C LYS A 99 14.20 13.30 -2.73
N ALA A 100 13.68 13.55 -1.51
CA ALA A 100 14.52 14.04 -0.41
C ALA A 100 15.50 12.98 0.12
N ALA A 101 15.19 11.70 -0.07
CA ALA A 101 16.06 10.59 0.29
C ALA A 101 17.18 10.34 -0.73
N HIS A 102 16.98 10.70 -2.01
CA HIS A 102 17.99 10.55 -3.03
C HIS A 102 19.20 11.47 -2.79
N GLY A 103 20.40 10.90 -2.90
CA GLY A 103 21.65 11.66 -2.80
C GLY A 103 21.98 12.21 -1.41
N ASN A 104 21.34 11.70 -0.36
CA ASN A 104 21.61 12.09 1.02
C ASN A 104 22.79 11.32 1.66
N GLY A 105 23.42 10.40 0.91
CA GLY A 105 24.53 9.57 1.36
C GLY A 105 24.14 8.30 2.10
N PHE A 106 22.84 8.08 2.34
CA PHE A 106 22.38 6.90 3.07
C PHE A 106 22.60 5.61 2.29
N ASN A 107 22.24 5.59 1.02
CA ASN A 107 22.42 4.40 0.18
C ASN A 107 23.90 4.08 -0.02
N GLU A 108 24.74 5.09 -0.23
CA GLU A 108 26.19 4.96 -0.40
C GLU A 108 26.87 4.39 0.86
N GLU A 109 26.33 4.70 2.05
CA GLU A 109 26.87 4.20 3.33
C GLU A 109 26.42 2.77 3.65
N PHE A 110 25.16 2.43 3.37
CA PHE A 110 24.55 1.20 3.88
C PHE A 110 24.32 0.12 2.84
N VAL A 111 24.36 0.42 1.54
CA VAL A 111 24.20 -0.59 0.48
C VAL A 111 25.49 -1.38 0.32
N TYR A 112 25.35 -2.69 0.21
CA TYR A 112 26.47 -3.63 0.23
C TYR A 112 27.45 -3.48 -0.94
N SER A 113 26.98 -3.10 -2.13
CA SER A 113 27.80 -3.02 -3.34
C SER A 113 27.35 -1.94 -4.31
N ASP A 114 28.30 -1.46 -5.14
CA ASP A 114 28.01 -0.51 -6.21
C ASP A 114 27.00 -1.05 -7.24
N ALA A 115 26.97 -2.36 -7.45
CA ALA A 115 26.00 -3.00 -8.34
C ALA A 115 24.57 -2.88 -7.80
N GLU A 116 24.38 -3.04 -6.50
CA GLU A 116 23.07 -2.84 -5.84
C GLU A 116 22.68 -1.37 -5.82
N LEU A 117 23.65 -0.44 -5.62
CA LEU A 117 23.40 1.00 -5.75
C LEU A 117 22.85 1.35 -7.13
N GLN A 118 23.41 0.82 -8.20
CA GLN A 118 22.94 1.04 -9.56
C GLN A 118 21.52 0.49 -9.79
N LEU A 119 21.16 -0.63 -9.17
CA LEU A 119 19.81 -1.18 -9.22
C LEU A 119 18.82 -0.29 -8.46
N ILE A 120 19.21 0.20 -7.29
CA ILE A 120 18.39 1.13 -6.50
C ILE A 120 18.14 2.40 -7.30
N ASP A 121 19.20 3.03 -7.83
CA ASP A 121 19.08 4.26 -8.62
C ASP A 121 18.17 4.10 -9.84
N LYS A 122 18.12 2.90 -10.41
CA LYS A 122 17.34 2.62 -11.61
C LYS A 122 15.90 2.26 -11.34
N TYR A 123 15.63 1.53 -10.27
CA TYR A 123 14.35 0.84 -10.08
C TYR A 123 13.61 1.22 -8.80
N ALA A 124 14.26 1.84 -7.80
CA ALA A 124 13.67 2.02 -6.49
C ALA A 124 12.31 2.72 -6.55
N ASP A 125 12.19 3.83 -7.26
CA ASP A 125 10.94 4.59 -7.34
C ASP A 125 9.79 3.74 -7.89
N THR A 126 10.04 3.00 -8.99
CA THR A 126 9.02 2.13 -9.62
C THR A 126 8.64 0.97 -8.74
N THR A 127 9.61 0.34 -8.08
CA THR A 127 9.35 -0.82 -7.20
C THR A 127 8.68 -0.41 -5.91
N ASP A 128 9.01 0.75 -5.36
CA ASP A 128 8.40 1.30 -4.16
C ASP A 128 6.93 1.66 -4.39
N GLU A 129 6.64 2.37 -5.48
CA GLU A 129 5.26 2.67 -5.87
C GLU A 129 4.43 1.40 -6.08
N LEU A 130 4.98 0.42 -6.80
CA LEU A 130 4.30 -0.83 -7.07
C LEU A 130 4.10 -1.66 -5.82
N HIS A 131 5.11 -1.73 -4.94
CA HIS A 131 5.00 -2.40 -3.65
C HIS A 131 3.90 -1.76 -2.79
N THR A 132 3.86 -0.43 -2.72
CA THR A 132 2.82 0.31 -2.00
C THR A 132 1.43 0.00 -2.56
N ASP A 133 1.26 0.00 -3.88
CA ASP A 133 -0.01 -0.33 -4.50
C ASP A 133 -0.45 -1.79 -4.23
N LEU A 134 0.48 -2.74 -4.24
CA LEU A 134 0.22 -4.14 -3.91
C LEU A 134 -0.13 -4.32 -2.43
N HIS A 135 0.58 -3.63 -1.53
CA HIS A 135 0.31 -3.60 -0.10
C HIS A 135 -1.12 -3.13 0.17
N GLU A 136 -1.50 -1.97 -0.35
CA GLU A 136 -2.79 -1.36 -0.12
C GLU A 136 -3.94 -2.10 -0.80
N CYS A 137 -3.78 -2.45 -2.08
CA CYS A 137 -4.86 -3.04 -2.86
C CYS A 137 -5.08 -4.52 -2.57
N LEU A 138 -4.02 -5.26 -2.30
CA LEU A 138 -4.04 -6.71 -2.12
C LEU A 138 -3.69 -7.11 -0.70
N GLY A 139 -2.62 -6.58 -0.12
CA GLY A 139 -2.12 -6.94 1.19
C GLY A 139 -3.24 -6.91 2.22
N HIS A 140 -3.79 -5.74 2.51
CA HIS A 140 -4.90 -5.58 3.46
C HIS A 140 -6.20 -6.27 3.03
N GLY A 141 -6.38 -6.51 1.75
CA GLY A 141 -7.56 -7.17 1.20
C GLY A 141 -7.51 -8.71 1.27
N SER A 142 -6.33 -9.31 1.42
CA SER A 142 -6.11 -10.75 1.33
C SER A 142 -6.42 -11.52 2.62
N GLY A 143 -6.55 -12.82 2.50
CA GLY A 143 -6.66 -13.73 3.63
C GLY A 143 -7.96 -13.63 4.42
N LYS A 144 -8.23 -14.64 5.21
CA LYS A 144 -9.37 -14.69 6.14
C LYS A 144 -8.96 -15.33 7.46
N LEU A 145 -9.63 -14.93 8.53
CA LEU A 145 -9.53 -15.61 9.80
C LEU A 145 -10.30 -16.94 9.76
N LEU A 146 -9.84 -17.92 10.51
CA LEU A 146 -10.60 -19.16 10.73
C LEU A 146 -11.88 -18.88 11.53
N PRO A 147 -12.94 -19.69 11.35
CA PRO A 147 -14.17 -19.56 12.12
C PRO A 147 -13.89 -19.59 13.63
N GLY A 148 -14.46 -18.65 14.36
CA GLY A 148 -14.34 -18.57 15.81
C GLY A 148 -13.06 -17.88 16.33
N VAL A 149 -12.17 -17.44 15.45
CA VAL A 149 -11.02 -16.62 15.85
C VAL A 149 -11.48 -15.19 16.10
N ASP A 150 -11.14 -14.67 17.27
CA ASP A 150 -11.37 -13.27 17.61
C ASP A 150 -10.48 -12.35 16.75
N PRO A 151 -11.03 -11.43 15.96
CA PRO A 151 -10.25 -10.48 15.19
C PRO A 151 -9.29 -9.62 16.03
N ASP A 152 -9.62 -9.38 17.28
CA ASP A 152 -8.84 -8.57 18.20
C ASP A 152 -7.90 -9.42 19.10
N ALA A 153 -7.72 -10.71 18.80
CA ALA A 153 -6.89 -11.63 19.59
C ALA A 153 -5.45 -11.15 19.79
N LEU A 154 -4.88 -10.46 18.79
CA LEU A 154 -3.52 -9.92 18.84
C LEU A 154 -3.41 -8.63 19.65
N LYS A 155 -4.51 -8.04 20.08
CA LYS A 155 -4.55 -6.81 20.91
C LYS A 155 -3.65 -5.70 20.33
N ALA A 156 -2.73 -5.18 21.15
CA ALA A 156 -1.81 -4.11 20.76
C ALA A 156 -0.86 -4.47 19.58
N TYR A 157 -0.67 -5.75 19.30
CA TYR A 157 0.19 -6.22 18.21
C TYR A 157 -0.55 -6.37 16.88
N GLY A 158 -1.88 -6.27 16.89
CA GLY A 158 -2.72 -6.53 15.71
C GLY A 158 -2.35 -5.66 14.52
N SER A 159 -2.19 -4.36 14.73
CA SER A 159 -1.81 -3.41 13.66
C SER A 159 -0.44 -3.72 13.08
N THR A 160 0.57 -3.91 13.92
CA THR A 160 1.94 -4.21 13.48
C THR A 160 2.01 -5.51 12.66
N ILE A 161 1.30 -6.55 13.09
CA ILE A 161 1.27 -7.83 12.36
C ILE A 161 0.50 -7.70 11.04
N GLU A 162 -0.57 -6.91 11.02
CA GLU A 162 -1.34 -6.67 9.79
C GLU A 162 -0.51 -5.93 8.75
N GLU A 163 0.22 -4.87 9.13
CA GLU A 163 1.13 -4.15 8.25
C GLU A 163 2.23 -5.07 7.71
N ALA A 164 2.89 -5.83 8.59
CA ALA A 164 3.90 -6.79 8.16
C ALA A 164 3.35 -7.85 7.19
N ARG A 165 2.11 -8.30 7.40
CA ARG A 165 1.43 -9.25 6.51
C ARG A 165 1.15 -8.63 5.15
N ALA A 166 0.68 -7.38 5.13
CA ALA A 166 0.40 -6.66 3.90
C ALA A 166 1.69 -6.38 3.11
N ASP A 167 2.76 -5.98 3.79
CA ASP A 167 4.09 -5.80 3.20
C ASP A 167 4.62 -7.09 2.57
N LEU A 168 4.58 -8.20 3.31
CA LEU A 168 5.03 -9.50 2.79
C LEU A 168 4.23 -9.95 1.57
N PHE A 169 2.94 -9.64 1.51
CA PHE A 169 2.10 -9.94 0.36
C PHE A 169 2.54 -9.11 -0.87
N GLY A 170 2.78 -7.81 -0.68
CA GLY A 170 3.31 -6.93 -1.72
C GLY A 170 4.67 -7.38 -2.23
N LEU A 171 5.61 -7.67 -1.32
CA LEU A 171 6.95 -8.14 -1.65
C LEU A 171 6.95 -9.48 -2.40
N TYR A 172 6.04 -10.39 -2.06
CA TYR A 172 5.92 -11.68 -2.75
C TYR A 172 5.59 -11.51 -4.23
N TYR A 173 4.80 -10.50 -4.58
CA TYR A 173 4.32 -10.29 -5.94
C TYR A 173 5.06 -9.20 -6.72
N VAL A 174 5.91 -8.37 -6.09
CA VAL A 174 6.54 -7.22 -6.76
C VAL A 174 7.37 -7.60 -8.00
N ALA A 175 7.88 -8.82 -8.05
CA ALA A 175 8.62 -9.37 -9.20
C ALA A 175 7.86 -10.51 -9.91
N ASP A 176 6.55 -10.64 -9.71
CA ASP A 176 5.77 -11.71 -10.32
C ASP A 176 5.51 -11.42 -11.81
N PRO A 177 5.70 -12.41 -12.71
CA PRO A 177 5.39 -12.28 -14.14
C PRO A 177 3.97 -11.82 -14.44
N LYS A 178 3.02 -12.01 -13.53
CA LYS A 178 1.66 -11.49 -13.65
C LYS A 178 1.62 -9.97 -13.80
N LEU A 179 2.53 -9.25 -13.15
CA LEU A 179 2.60 -7.80 -13.27
C LEU A 179 3.03 -7.36 -14.68
N VAL A 180 3.89 -8.14 -15.33
CA VAL A 180 4.25 -7.93 -16.75
C VAL A 180 3.04 -8.19 -17.65
N GLU A 181 2.32 -9.29 -17.42
CA GLU A 181 1.08 -9.60 -18.17
C GLU A 181 0.03 -8.48 -18.05
N LEU A 182 -0.07 -7.87 -16.86
CA LEU A 182 -0.97 -6.76 -16.60
C LEU A 182 -0.46 -5.41 -17.13
N GLY A 183 0.76 -5.36 -17.67
CA GLY A 183 1.38 -4.13 -18.18
C GLY A 183 1.80 -3.15 -17.07
N LEU A 184 2.03 -3.64 -15.87
CA LEU A 184 2.43 -2.84 -14.70
C LEU A 184 3.94 -2.71 -14.57
N THR A 185 4.69 -3.69 -15.08
CA THR A 185 6.15 -3.68 -15.17
C THR A 185 6.59 -4.11 -16.57
N PRO A 186 7.77 -3.66 -17.04
CA PRO A 186 8.29 -4.07 -18.34
C PRO A 186 8.86 -5.50 -18.34
N SER A 187 9.36 -5.96 -17.21
CA SER A 187 9.92 -7.31 -17.01
C SER A 187 9.74 -7.75 -15.57
N ALA A 188 9.99 -9.03 -15.30
CA ALA A 188 10.02 -9.60 -13.95
C ALA A 188 11.47 -9.71 -13.41
N ASP A 189 12.46 -9.25 -14.17
CA ASP A 189 13.89 -9.28 -13.83
C ASP A 189 14.33 -7.97 -13.22
#